data_12bfda7a6d3ff359cd834ee18f51e4c5
#
_entry.id   12bfda7a6d3ff359cd834ee18f51e4c5
#
_cell.length_a   1.000
_cell.length_b   1.000
_cell.length_c   1.000
_cell.angle_alpha   90.00
_cell.angle_beta   90.00
_cell.angle_gamma   90.00
#
_symmetry.space_group_name_H-M   'P 1'
#
loop_
_entity.id
_entity.type
_entity.pdbx_description
1 polymer ?
#
loop_
_entity_poly.entity_id
_entity_poly.type
_entity_poly.pdbx_seq_one_letter_code
_entity_poly.pdbx_strand_id
1 'polypeptide(L)'
;MELIVSISKTFKQPVGTLVPRNDEPFISAQAQITPELRSKYFRLAREKHSSRTFGKAFIYTSNLAISAVTISATAQAANSTKHHPKWIGPVGHRVITVDVNGSGEFKSVQAAVDSVPERNRMNVLIQISAGCYIEKVTVPVSKPYITFQGAGRDRTVIEWHDRACDRGANGQQLRTYQTASVTVFANYFSARNISFKNTAPAPLPGMQGWQAAAFRISGDKAYFSGCGFYGAQDTLCDDAGRHYFKECYIEGSIDFIFGNGRSLYKDCELHSIATRFGSIAAHDRKSPDEKTGFAFVRCRVTGTGPLYVGRAMGQYSRIVYSFTYFDDLVAHGGWDDWDHISNKNKTAFFGVYKCWGPGAANVRGASWARELDYESAHPFLVKSFVNGRHWIAPSDA
;
A
#
# COMPACT_ATOMS: atom_id res chain seq x y z
N MET A 1 -20.61 14.51 3.49
CA MET A 1 -21.54 15.41 2.78
C MET A 1 -21.51 14.96 1.33
N GLU A 2 -22.46 14.18 0.93
CA GLU A 2 -22.58 13.69 -0.43
C GLU A 2 -23.17 14.78 -1.32
N LEU A 3 -22.51 15.06 -2.43
CA LEU A 3 -22.95 16.03 -3.42
C LEU A 3 -23.63 15.25 -4.56
N ILE A 4 -24.94 15.29 -4.63
CA ILE A 4 -25.67 14.72 -5.77
C ILE A 4 -25.73 15.79 -6.86
N VAL A 5 -25.08 15.56 -7.99
CA VAL A 5 -25.16 16.43 -9.16
C VAL A 5 -26.06 15.76 -10.19
N SER A 6 -27.24 16.35 -10.44
CA SER A 6 -28.11 15.95 -11.54
C SER A 6 -27.80 16.83 -12.76
N ILE A 7 -27.43 16.19 -13.88
CA ILE A 7 -27.17 16.87 -15.15
C ILE A 7 -28.34 16.55 -16.09
N SER A 8 -29.16 17.55 -16.41
CA SER A 8 -30.14 17.45 -17.46
C SER A 8 -29.51 17.89 -18.80
N LYS A 9 -29.47 16.99 -19.78
CA LYS A 9 -29.13 17.32 -21.16
C LYS A 9 -30.39 17.40 -21.98
N THR A 10 -30.50 18.44 -22.82
CA THR A 10 -31.49 18.52 -23.90
C THR A 10 -31.17 17.49 -24.98
N PHE A 11 -31.49 16.22 -24.69
CA PHE A 11 -31.67 15.20 -25.74
C PHE A 11 -33.08 14.64 -25.62
N LYS A 12 -33.73 14.45 -26.76
CA LYS A 12 -35.08 13.94 -26.90
C LYS A 12 -35.26 12.49 -26.46
N GLN A 13 -34.97 12.19 -25.20
CA GLN A 13 -35.37 10.93 -24.53
C GLN A 13 -35.46 11.19 -23.01
N PRO A 14 -36.39 10.55 -22.29
CA PRO A 14 -36.60 10.80 -20.87
C PRO A 14 -35.40 10.38 -20.04
N VAL A 15 -34.99 11.27 -19.15
CA VAL A 15 -33.91 11.06 -18.20
C VAL A 15 -34.33 10.02 -17.18
N GLY A 16 -33.76 8.82 -17.24
CA GLY A 16 -33.83 7.89 -16.14
C GLY A 16 -32.99 8.40 -14.97
N THR A 17 -33.57 8.44 -13.80
CA THR A 17 -32.84 8.71 -12.55
C THR A 17 -31.79 7.61 -12.35
N LEU A 18 -30.52 7.95 -12.50
CA LEU A 18 -29.42 7.07 -12.10
C LEU A 18 -29.35 7.05 -10.57
N VAL A 19 -29.96 6.05 -9.98
CA VAL A 19 -29.71 5.67 -8.60
C VAL A 19 -28.44 4.80 -8.62
N PRO A 20 -27.39 5.19 -7.89
CA PRO A 20 -26.19 4.35 -7.82
C PRO A 20 -26.55 3.00 -7.20
N ARG A 21 -26.25 1.90 -7.89
CA ARG A 21 -26.21 0.59 -7.25
C ARG A 21 -24.99 0.55 -6.31
N ASN A 22 -25.19 -0.03 -5.14
CA ASN A 22 -24.26 -0.01 -4.00
C ASN A 22 -22.86 -0.63 -4.25
N ASP A 23 -22.54 -1.07 -5.46
CA ASP A 23 -21.38 -1.94 -5.74
C ASP A 23 -20.37 -1.36 -6.76
N GLU A 24 -20.56 -0.14 -7.26
CA GLU A 24 -19.58 0.49 -8.14
C GLU A 24 -18.87 1.68 -7.46
N PRO A 25 -17.53 1.73 -7.49
CA PRO A 25 -16.80 2.83 -6.90
C PRO A 25 -17.00 4.12 -7.72
N PHE A 26 -17.24 5.22 -7.02
CA PHE A 26 -17.47 6.59 -7.48
C PHE A 26 -16.43 7.17 -8.48
N ILE A 27 -15.45 6.37 -8.90
CA ILE A 27 -14.31 6.76 -9.75
C ILE A 27 -14.73 6.91 -11.23
N SER A 28 -15.77 6.22 -11.69
CA SER A 28 -16.16 6.25 -13.11
C SER A 28 -16.79 7.58 -13.54
N ALA A 29 -17.43 8.30 -12.62
CA ALA A 29 -18.03 9.61 -12.90
C ALA A 29 -16.98 10.75 -13.01
N GLN A 30 -15.79 10.59 -12.40
CA GLN A 30 -14.72 11.60 -12.48
C GLN A 30 -13.93 11.54 -13.80
N ALA A 31 -13.94 10.42 -14.50
CA ALA A 31 -13.20 10.24 -15.77
C ALA A 31 -13.82 11.01 -16.95
N GLN A 32 -15.03 11.53 -16.82
CA GLN A 32 -15.72 12.29 -17.87
C GLN A 32 -15.61 13.82 -17.75
N ILE A 33 -14.96 14.31 -16.71
CA ILE A 33 -14.75 15.75 -16.53
C ILE A 33 -13.38 16.11 -17.12
N THR A 34 -13.38 16.97 -18.15
CA THR A 34 -12.12 17.40 -18.78
C THR A 34 -11.22 18.15 -17.79
N PRO A 35 -9.89 18.08 -17.97
CA PRO A 35 -8.92 18.78 -17.11
C PRO A 35 -9.18 20.28 -16.94
N GLU A 36 -9.71 20.94 -17.97
CA GLU A 36 -10.05 22.35 -17.95
C GLU A 36 -11.24 22.68 -17.05
N LEU A 37 -12.27 21.86 -17.04
CA LEU A 37 -13.42 22.02 -16.15
C LEU A 37 -13.01 21.79 -14.66
N ARG A 38 -12.10 20.86 -14.43
CA ARG A 38 -11.57 20.58 -13.10
C ARG A 38 -10.75 21.77 -12.56
N SER A 39 -9.90 22.35 -13.39
CA SER A 39 -9.08 23.52 -13.04
C SER A 39 -9.92 24.75 -12.70
N LYS A 40 -10.95 25.06 -13.50
CA LYS A 40 -11.89 26.18 -13.23
C LYS A 40 -12.69 26.00 -11.94
N TYR A 41 -13.13 24.79 -11.64
CA TYR A 41 -13.89 24.49 -10.43
C TYR A 41 -13.05 24.69 -9.15
N PHE A 42 -11.80 24.24 -9.16
CA PHE A 42 -10.88 24.45 -8.03
C PHE A 42 -10.46 25.91 -7.85
N ARG A 43 -10.39 26.70 -8.92
CA ARG A 43 -10.10 28.12 -8.82
C ARG A 43 -11.26 28.90 -8.16
N LEU A 44 -12.50 28.61 -8.52
CA LEU A 44 -13.69 29.20 -7.91
C LEU A 44 -13.90 28.82 -6.43
N ALA A 45 -13.48 27.64 -6.04
CA ALA A 45 -13.56 27.18 -4.65
C ALA A 45 -12.49 27.83 -3.75
N ARG A 46 -11.34 28.25 -4.29
CA ARG A 46 -10.26 28.92 -3.54
C ARG A 46 -10.53 30.40 -3.25
N GLU A 47 -11.29 31.09 -4.09
CA GLU A 47 -11.50 32.54 -3.94
C GLU A 47 -12.57 32.93 -2.90
N LYS A 48 -13.23 31.98 -2.23
CA LYS A 48 -14.28 32.27 -1.23
C LYS A 48 -14.07 31.58 0.13
N HIS A 49 -12.94 31.84 0.76
CA HIS A 49 -12.75 31.59 2.18
C HIS A 49 -12.85 32.91 2.98
N SER A 50 -13.95 33.63 2.84
CA SER A 50 -14.32 34.67 3.80
C SER A 50 -15.75 35.09 3.52
N SER A 51 -16.66 34.50 4.20
CA SER A 51 -17.98 35.00 4.68
C SER A 51 -19.06 33.93 4.58
N ARG A 52 -19.77 33.79 5.67
CA ARG A 52 -21.02 33.03 5.77
C ARG A 52 -22.08 33.70 4.89
N THR A 53 -22.26 33.24 3.67
CA THR A 53 -23.52 33.51 2.92
C THR A 53 -23.51 32.71 1.60
N PHE A 54 -24.66 32.30 1.18
CA PHE A 54 -25.05 31.49 0.03
C PHE A 54 -24.20 31.69 -1.24
N GLY A 55 -23.57 30.60 -1.75
CA GLY A 55 -22.86 30.62 -3.01
C GLY A 55 -23.74 30.16 -4.17
N LYS A 56 -23.91 31.01 -5.20
CA LYS A 56 -24.45 30.63 -6.52
C LYS A 56 -23.28 30.14 -7.38
N ALA A 57 -23.36 28.91 -7.90
CA ALA A 57 -22.42 28.41 -8.89
C ALA A 57 -23.01 28.59 -10.30
N PHE A 58 -22.23 29.18 -11.22
CA PHE A 58 -22.62 29.34 -12.63
C PHE A 58 -21.75 28.41 -13.48
N ILE A 59 -22.36 27.66 -14.36
CA ILE A 59 -21.69 26.85 -15.36
C ILE A 59 -21.89 27.48 -16.73
N TYR A 60 -20.83 27.84 -17.42
CA TYR A 60 -20.88 28.31 -18.80
C TYR A 60 -20.76 27.11 -19.76
N THR A 61 -21.76 26.96 -20.61
CA THR A 61 -21.63 26.11 -21.80
C THR A 61 -21.41 27.01 -23.02
N SER A 62 -20.50 26.67 -23.86
CA SER A 62 -20.24 27.37 -25.12
C SER A 62 -21.46 27.23 -26.04
N ASN A 63 -22.21 28.24 -26.15
CA ASN A 63 -23.28 28.66 -27.04
C ASN A 63 -24.59 28.98 -26.28
N LEU A 64 -24.68 30.25 -25.89
CA LEU A 64 -25.92 31.02 -25.67
C LEU A 64 -27.09 30.31 -24.99
N ALA A 65 -26.90 29.89 -23.74
CA ALA A 65 -27.99 29.82 -22.75
C ALA A 65 -27.42 29.80 -21.34
N ILE A 66 -27.65 30.83 -20.54
CA ILE A 66 -27.27 30.86 -19.13
C ILE A 66 -28.34 30.10 -18.37
N SER A 67 -28.04 28.88 -17.93
CA SER A 67 -28.90 28.17 -16.99
C SER A 67 -28.34 28.37 -15.57
N ALA A 68 -29.05 29.16 -14.77
CA ALA A 68 -28.71 29.28 -13.36
C ALA A 68 -29.29 28.08 -12.60
N VAL A 69 -28.43 27.26 -12.05
CA VAL A 69 -28.79 26.19 -11.12
C VAL A 69 -28.67 26.75 -9.70
N THR A 70 -29.81 26.96 -9.04
CA THR A 70 -29.82 27.36 -7.64
C THR A 70 -29.77 26.09 -6.78
N ILE A 71 -28.65 25.87 -6.12
CA ILE A 71 -28.52 24.79 -5.13
C ILE A 71 -28.89 25.39 -3.78
N SER A 72 -30.07 25.04 -3.29
CA SER A 72 -30.50 25.37 -1.92
C SER A 72 -29.96 24.30 -0.98
N ALA A 73 -28.88 24.56 -0.28
CA ALA A 73 -28.46 23.76 0.83
C ALA A 73 -29.09 24.30 2.12
N THR A 74 -30.14 23.68 2.60
CA THR A 74 -30.64 23.90 3.96
C THR A 74 -29.69 23.20 4.92
N ALA A 75 -28.77 23.96 5.48
CA ALA A 75 -27.98 23.48 6.62
C ALA A 75 -28.91 23.51 7.86
N GLN A 76 -29.54 22.39 8.17
CA GLN A 76 -30.01 22.16 9.53
C GLN A 76 -28.76 22.00 10.39
N ALA A 77 -28.51 22.99 11.25
CA ALA A 77 -27.54 22.86 12.33
C ALA A 77 -28.11 21.84 13.32
N ALA A 78 -27.87 20.56 13.03
CA ALA A 78 -27.98 19.56 14.08
C ALA A 78 -26.77 19.81 15.01
N ASN A 79 -27.03 20.23 16.23
CA ASN A 79 -26.15 20.12 17.35
C ASN A 79 -25.92 18.62 17.59
N SER A 80 -25.14 17.97 16.72
CA SER A 80 -24.57 16.67 17.00
C SER A 80 -23.33 16.94 17.85
N THR A 81 -23.45 16.79 19.14
CA THR A 81 -22.31 16.37 19.96
C THR A 81 -21.67 15.21 19.20
N LYS A 82 -20.50 15.46 18.61
CA LYS A 82 -19.71 14.42 17.97
C LYS A 82 -19.31 13.43 19.04
N HIS A 83 -20.18 12.48 19.33
CA HIS A 83 -19.78 11.23 19.94
C HIS A 83 -18.88 10.55 18.90
N HIS A 84 -17.58 10.82 18.96
CA HIS A 84 -16.62 9.90 18.38
C HIS A 84 -16.93 8.54 19.03
N PRO A 85 -17.32 7.52 18.25
CA PRO A 85 -17.54 6.21 18.83
C PRO A 85 -16.24 5.85 19.55
N LYS A 86 -16.35 5.64 20.85
CA LYS A 86 -15.21 5.17 21.66
C LYS A 86 -14.74 3.91 20.97
N TRP A 87 -13.48 3.88 20.47
CA TRP A 87 -12.93 2.69 19.87
C TRP A 87 -13.01 1.57 20.92
N ILE A 88 -13.94 0.67 20.72
CA ILE A 88 -14.07 -0.54 21.52
C ILE A 88 -13.18 -1.54 20.80
N GLY A 89 -12.04 -1.87 21.38
CA GLY A 89 -11.14 -2.92 20.87
C GLY A 89 -11.87 -4.25 20.70
N PRO A 90 -11.18 -5.24 20.13
CA PRO A 90 -11.80 -6.56 19.90
C PRO A 90 -12.32 -7.16 21.21
N VAL A 91 -13.51 -7.78 21.16
CA VAL A 91 -14.18 -8.39 22.29
C VAL A 91 -14.02 -9.89 22.17
N GLY A 92 -13.09 -10.47 22.95
CA GLY A 92 -12.86 -11.93 22.97
C GLY A 92 -11.69 -12.38 22.08
N HIS A 93 -11.43 -13.66 22.15
CA HIS A 93 -10.32 -14.33 21.46
C HIS A 93 -10.79 -15.69 20.91
N ARG A 94 -10.41 -16.01 19.68
CA ARG A 94 -10.65 -17.31 19.03
C ARG A 94 -9.34 -17.81 18.42
N VAL A 95 -9.06 -19.10 18.63
CA VAL A 95 -7.96 -19.81 17.94
C VAL A 95 -8.59 -20.72 16.90
N ILE A 96 -8.00 -20.74 15.71
CA ILE A 96 -8.34 -21.64 14.60
C ILE A 96 -7.04 -22.32 14.20
N THR A 97 -7.05 -23.64 14.05
CA THR A 97 -5.86 -24.40 13.66
C THR A 97 -5.94 -24.82 12.20
N VAL A 98 -4.81 -24.65 11.49
CA VAL A 98 -4.66 -25.06 10.09
C VAL A 98 -3.48 -26.01 9.97
N ASP A 99 -3.70 -27.17 9.38
CA ASP A 99 -2.67 -28.16 9.10
C ASP A 99 -2.93 -28.81 7.74
N VAL A 100 -2.00 -28.66 6.80
CA VAL A 100 -2.09 -29.21 5.45
C VAL A 100 -2.26 -30.74 5.46
N ASN A 101 -1.74 -31.43 6.48
CA ASN A 101 -1.88 -32.87 6.66
C ASN A 101 -3.21 -33.28 7.31
N GLY A 102 -4.01 -32.31 7.80
CA GLY A 102 -5.35 -32.55 8.30
C GLY A 102 -5.48 -32.75 9.81
N SER A 103 -4.44 -32.43 10.59
CA SER A 103 -4.53 -32.45 12.06
C SER A 103 -5.17 -31.19 12.66
N GLY A 104 -5.38 -30.13 11.84
CA GLY A 104 -6.06 -28.91 12.24
C GLY A 104 -7.55 -28.92 11.95
N GLU A 105 -8.25 -27.86 12.40
CA GLU A 105 -9.67 -27.64 12.06
C GLU A 105 -9.86 -27.46 10.55
N PHE A 106 -8.86 -26.91 9.86
CA PHE A 106 -8.85 -26.70 8.41
C PHE A 106 -7.54 -27.21 7.79
N LYS A 107 -7.61 -27.65 6.54
CA LYS A 107 -6.42 -27.98 5.73
C LYS A 107 -5.92 -26.80 4.90
N SER A 108 -6.75 -25.78 4.70
CA SER A 108 -6.52 -24.60 3.88
C SER A 108 -6.58 -23.35 4.74
N VAL A 109 -5.67 -22.41 4.50
CA VAL A 109 -5.65 -21.10 5.18
C VAL A 109 -6.85 -20.27 4.74
N GLN A 110 -7.22 -20.33 3.43
CA GLN A 110 -8.41 -19.62 2.95
C GLN A 110 -9.67 -20.11 3.64
N ALA A 111 -9.84 -21.43 3.81
CA ALA A 111 -11.01 -21.98 4.51
C ALA A 111 -11.08 -21.53 5.97
N ALA A 112 -9.93 -21.41 6.65
CA ALA A 112 -9.87 -20.84 7.99
C ALA A 112 -10.26 -19.36 8.02
N VAL A 113 -9.81 -18.56 7.07
CA VAL A 113 -10.22 -17.15 6.90
C VAL A 113 -11.73 -17.07 6.64
N ASP A 114 -12.26 -17.93 5.78
CA ASP A 114 -13.69 -17.95 5.42
C ASP A 114 -14.58 -18.26 6.62
N SER A 115 -14.10 -19.08 7.57
CA SER A 115 -14.82 -19.41 8.81
C SER A 115 -14.93 -18.25 9.79
N VAL A 116 -14.15 -17.19 9.63
CA VAL A 116 -14.25 -15.97 10.44
C VAL A 116 -15.49 -15.18 9.98
N PRO A 117 -16.40 -14.79 10.91
CA PRO A 117 -17.61 -14.11 10.52
C PRO A 117 -17.33 -12.72 9.92
N GLU A 118 -18.22 -12.28 9.04
CA GLU A 118 -18.26 -10.90 8.56
C GLU A 118 -18.43 -9.92 9.73
N ARG A 119 -17.81 -8.75 9.62
CA ARG A 119 -17.79 -7.72 10.68
C ARG A 119 -17.22 -8.23 11.99
N ASN A 120 -16.19 -9.10 11.88
CA ASN A 120 -15.51 -9.68 13.03
C ASN A 120 -15.12 -8.60 14.05
N ARG A 121 -15.33 -8.94 15.34
CA ARG A 121 -14.95 -8.10 16.49
C ARG A 121 -14.08 -8.82 17.52
N MET A 122 -13.61 -10.03 17.19
CA MET A 122 -12.73 -10.81 18.04
C MET A 122 -11.31 -10.81 17.52
N ASN A 123 -10.34 -10.94 18.41
CA ASN A 123 -8.99 -11.33 17.98
C ASN A 123 -9.04 -12.78 17.51
N VAL A 124 -8.78 -13.03 16.25
CA VAL A 124 -8.72 -14.37 15.69
C VAL A 124 -7.27 -14.73 15.43
N LEU A 125 -6.78 -15.74 16.12
CA LEU A 125 -5.47 -16.34 15.88
C LEU A 125 -5.67 -17.56 14.97
N ILE A 126 -5.19 -17.47 13.71
CA ILE A 126 -5.09 -18.61 12.81
C ILE A 126 -3.68 -19.19 12.98
N GLN A 127 -3.59 -20.29 13.72
CA GLN A 127 -2.35 -21.01 13.96
C GLN A 127 -2.11 -21.99 12.82
N ILE A 128 -1.06 -21.76 12.03
CA ILE A 128 -0.77 -22.49 10.80
C ILE A 128 0.43 -23.40 11.05
N SER A 129 0.23 -24.70 10.98
CA SER A 129 1.26 -25.71 11.18
C SER A 129 2.37 -25.60 10.12
N ALA A 130 3.51 -26.22 10.38
CA ALA A 130 4.58 -26.34 9.40
C ALA A 130 4.07 -27.05 8.13
N GLY A 131 4.39 -26.50 6.97
CA GLY A 131 3.96 -27.03 5.68
C GLY A 131 3.98 -25.98 4.58
N CYS A 132 3.81 -26.43 3.34
CA CYS A 132 3.65 -25.61 2.16
C CYS A 132 2.18 -25.59 1.75
N TYR A 133 1.54 -24.42 1.78
CA TYR A 133 0.15 -24.18 1.44
C TYR A 133 0.09 -23.54 0.07
N ILE A 134 -0.23 -24.34 -0.95
CA ILE A 134 -0.29 -23.88 -2.36
C ILE A 134 -1.71 -23.37 -2.63
N GLU A 135 -1.95 -22.11 -2.29
CA GLU A 135 -3.26 -21.48 -2.41
C GLU A 135 -3.16 -19.95 -2.49
N LYS A 136 -4.15 -19.32 -3.13
CA LYS A 136 -4.34 -17.86 -3.00
C LYS A 136 -5.21 -17.55 -1.81
N VAL A 137 -4.74 -16.67 -0.93
CA VAL A 137 -5.46 -16.29 0.28
C VAL A 137 -5.87 -14.83 0.21
N THR A 138 -7.16 -14.57 0.46
CA THR A 138 -7.69 -13.21 0.56
C THR A 138 -8.35 -13.00 1.93
N VAL A 139 -7.88 -11.98 2.66
CA VAL A 139 -8.52 -11.53 3.90
C VAL A 139 -9.33 -10.28 3.59
N PRO A 140 -10.67 -10.34 3.49
CA PRO A 140 -11.50 -9.24 3.09
C PRO A 140 -11.60 -8.15 4.16
N VAL A 141 -11.94 -6.92 3.75
CA VAL A 141 -12.06 -5.75 4.65
C VAL A 141 -13.02 -5.98 5.82
N SER A 142 -14.01 -6.84 5.64
CA SER A 142 -15.05 -7.19 6.63
C SER A 142 -14.56 -8.08 7.77
N LYS A 143 -13.33 -8.66 7.67
CA LYS A 143 -12.78 -9.58 8.66
C LYS A 143 -11.50 -9.01 9.34
N PRO A 144 -11.60 -7.91 10.11
CA PRO A 144 -10.46 -7.34 10.83
C PRO A 144 -10.01 -8.22 12.02
N TYR A 145 -8.87 -7.88 12.62
CA TYR A 145 -8.29 -8.51 13.81
C TYR A 145 -7.89 -9.99 13.63
N ILE A 146 -7.39 -10.34 12.45
CA ILE A 146 -6.85 -11.68 12.17
C ILE A 146 -5.33 -11.67 12.33
N THR A 147 -4.81 -12.67 13.01
CA THR A 147 -3.37 -12.96 13.12
C THR A 147 -3.06 -14.31 12.48
N PHE A 148 -2.13 -14.31 11.53
CA PHE A 148 -1.51 -15.56 11.05
C PHE A 148 -0.27 -15.86 11.89
N GLN A 149 -0.24 -17.01 12.53
CA GLN A 149 0.91 -17.48 13.29
C GLN A 149 1.43 -18.78 12.68
N GLY A 150 2.59 -18.70 12.02
CA GLY A 150 3.28 -19.87 11.51
C GLY A 150 4.19 -20.54 12.55
N ALA A 151 4.71 -21.70 12.22
CA ALA A 151 5.65 -22.47 13.02
C ALA A 151 7.12 -22.02 12.85
N GLY A 152 7.37 -21.08 11.99
CA GLY A 152 8.68 -20.52 11.64
C GLY A 152 8.71 -20.06 10.18
N ARG A 153 9.50 -19.01 9.90
CA ARG A 153 9.67 -18.47 8.53
C ARG A 153 10.05 -19.56 7.53
N ASP A 154 10.94 -20.45 7.91
CA ASP A 154 11.45 -21.50 7.04
C ASP A 154 10.60 -22.79 7.09
N ARG A 155 9.51 -22.80 7.86
CA ARG A 155 8.70 -24.00 8.13
C ARG A 155 7.25 -23.89 7.66
N THR A 156 6.67 -22.69 7.66
CA THR A 156 5.30 -22.45 7.21
C THR A 156 5.33 -21.48 6.04
N VAL A 157 4.86 -21.91 4.88
CA VAL A 157 4.89 -21.11 3.64
C VAL A 157 3.52 -21.14 2.99
N ILE A 158 3.00 -19.96 2.61
CA ILE A 158 1.86 -19.84 1.69
C ILE A 158 2.42 -19.38 0.35
N GLU A 159 2.13 -20.12 -0.73
CA GLU A 159 2.70 -19.79 -2.04
C GLU A 159 1.68 -19.91 -3.18
N TRP A 160 1.91 -19.10 -4.22
CA TRP A 160 1.21 -19.16 -5.50
C TRP A 160 2.17 -18.74 -6.64
N HIS A 161 1.68 -18.69 -7.87
CA HIS A 161 2.55 -18.57 -9.06
C HIS A 161 2.09 -17.56 -10.11
N ASP A 162 1.05 -16.77 -9.85
CA ASP A 162 0.48 -15.84 -10.83
C ASP A 162 1.43 -14.70 -11.20
N ARG A 163 1.44 -14.31 -12.46
CA ARG A 163 2.13 -13.14 -13.03
C ARG A 163 1.12 -12.14 -13.60
N ALA A 164 1.54 -10.90 -13.74
CA ALA A 164 0.68 -9.82 -14.24
C ALA A 164 0.14 -10.07 -15.67
N CYS A 165 0.91 -10.77 -16.51
CA CYS A 165 0.48 -11.17 -17.86
C CYS A 165 -0.44 -12.39 -17.88
N ASP A 166 -0.56 -13.16 -16.82
CA ASP A 166 -1.46 -14.31 -16.75
C ASP A 166 -2.92 -13.85 -16.80
N ARG A 167 -3.80 -14.73 -17.28
CA ARG A 167 -5.21 -14.40 -17.46
C ARG A 167 -6.05 -14.96 -16.33
N GLY A 168 -6.90 -14.11 -15.75
CA GLY A 168 -7.90 -14.52 -14.77
C GLY A 168 -9.09 -15.24 -15.41
N ALA A 169 -10.02 -15.68 -14.59
CA ALA A 169 -11.24 -16.39 -15.01
C ALA A 169 -12.10 -15.60 -16.03
N ASN A 170 -12.02 -14.28 -16.03
CA ASN A 170 -12.69 -13.41 -16.99
C ASN A 170 -11.93 -13.22 -18.32
N GLY A 171 -10.81 -13.94 -18.52
CA GLY A 171 -9.97 -13.86 -19.71
C GLY A 171 -9.08 -12.59 -19.80
N GLN A 172 -9.19 -11.65 -18.86
CA GLN A 172 -8.35 -10.44 -18.81
C GLN A 172 -7.05 -10.71 -18.07
N GLN A 173 -6.01 -9.94 -18.38
CA GLN A 173 -4.75 -10.01 -17.63
C GLN A 173 -4.96 -9.61 -16.17
N LEU A 174 -4.31 -10.35 -15.27
CA LEU A 174 -4.38 -10.12 -13.82
C LEU A 174 -3.81 -8.75 -13.42
N ARG A 175 -2.77 -8.30 -14.11
CA ARG A 175 -1.95 -7.15 -13.69
C ARG A 175 -1.36 -7.33 -12.28
N THR A 176 -0.42 -6.50 -11.89
CA THR A 176 0.37 -6.67 -10.66
C THR A 176 -0.47 -6.92 -9.40
N TYR A 177 -1.49 -6.10 -9.18
CA TYR A 177 -2.26 -6.16 -7.91
C TYR A 177 -3.04 -7.45 -7.67
N GLN A 178 -3.31 -8.22 -8.72
CA GLN A 178 -4.06 -9.47 -8.62
C GLN A 178 -3.16 -10.71 -8.58
N THR A 179 -1.85 -10.54 -8.64
CA THR A 179 -0.91 -11.68 -8.65
C THR A 179 -0.59 -12.22 -7.26
N ALA A 180 -0.84 -11.44 -6.21
CA ALA A 180 -0.40 -11.76 -4.87
C ALA A 180 -0.91 -13.12 -4.37
N SER A 181 0.01 -13.92 -3.83
CA SER A 181 -0.33 -15.18 -3.17
C SER A 181 -1.23 -14.95 -1.97
N VAL A 182 -0.95 -13.88 -1.21
CA VAL A 182 -1.80 -13.45 -0.10
C VAL A 182 -2.16 -11.97 -0.26
N THR A 183 -3.45 -11.65 -0.22
CA THR A 183 -3.96 -10.28 -0.26
C THR A 183 -4.75 -9.97 1.02
N VAL A 184 -4.42 -8.87 1.69
CA VAL A 184 -5.08 -8.45 2.92
C VAL A 184 -5.67 -7.06 2.75
N PHE A 185 -6.98 -6.96 2.79
CA PHE A 185 -7.74 -5.71 2.84
C PHE A 185 -8.19 -5.34 4.26
N ALA A 186 -8.14 -6.30 5.17
CA ALA A 186 -8.61 -6.16 6.55
C ALA A 186 -7.67 -5.28 7.38
N ASN A 187 -8.25 -4.43 8.22
CA ASN A 187 -7.52 -3.65 9.21
C ASN A 187 -7.08 -4.52 10.41
N TYR A 188 -6.03 -4.10 11.10
CA TYR A 188 -5.49 -4.80 12.29
C TYR A 188 -5.10 -6.24 12.00
N PHE A 189 -4.53 -6.46 10.83
CA PHE A 189 -3.94 -7.75 10.47
C PHE A 189 -2.56 -7.92 11.11
N SER A 190 -2.23 -9.13 11.52
CA SER A 190 -0.88 -9.46 11.95
C SER A 190 -0.40 -10.77 11.31
N ALA A 191 0.90 -10.88 11.07
CA ALA A 191 1.54 -12.14 10.68
C ALA A 191 2.84 -12.32 11.45
N ARG A 192 3.10 -13.54 11.91
CA ARG A 192 4.30 -13.88 12.68
C ARG A 192 4.86 -15.24 12.27
N ASN A 193 6.19 -15.29 12.11
CA ASN A 193 6.92 -16.53 11.86
C ASN A 193 6.34 -17.36 10.69
N ILE A 194 6.02 -16.71 9.59
CA ILE A 194 5.43 -17.32 8.39
C ILE A 194 6.00 -16.69 7.13
N SER A 195 6.05 -17.44 6.05
CA SER A 195 6.50 -16.95 4.76
C SER A 195 5.40 -16.90 3.72
N PHE A 196 5.52 -15.90 2.85
CA PHE A 196 4.67 -15.68 1.69
C PHE A 196 5.57 -15.71 0.45
N LYS A 197 5.20 -16.49 -0.54
CA LYS A 197 6.03 -16.70 -1.71
C LYS A 197 5.22 -16.62 -2.99
N ASN A 198 5.74 -15.92 -4.00
CA ASN A 198 5.31 -16.12 -5.37
C ASN A 198 6.40 -16.90 -6.11
N THR A 199 6.04 -18.04 -6.67
CA THR A 199 6.97 -18.97 -7.31
C THR A 199 7.19 -18.70 -8.79
N ALA A 200 6.60 -17.63 -9.34
CA ALA A 200 6.85 -17.21 -10.72
C ALA A 200 8.36 -16.94 -10.91
N PRO A 201 8.96 -17.39 -12.00
CA PRO A 201 10.38 -17.18 -12.25
C PRO A 201 10.71 -15.70 -12.42
N ALA A 202 11.95 -15.34 -12.12
CA ALA A 202 12.45 -14.01 -12.36
C ALA A 202 12.38 -13.65 -13.85
N PRO A 203 11.97 -12.40 -14.21
CA PRO A 203 11.93 -11.98 -15.60
C PRO A 203 13.32 -11.94 -16.22
N LEU A 204 13.42 -12.38 -17.47
CA LEU A 204 14.59 -12.06 -18.28
C LEU A 204 14.57 -10.60 -18.72
N PRO A 205 15.73 -9.98 -19.02
CA PRO A 205 15.79 -8.60 -19.47
C PRO A 205 14.88 -8.32 -20.67
N GLY A 206 14.06 -7.28 -20.57
CA GLY A 206 13.11 -6.88 -21.60
C GLY A 206 11.74 -7.56 -21.54
N MET A 207 11.53 -8.56 -20.69
CA MET A 207 10.21 -9.14 -20.48
C MET A 207 9.27 -8.18 -19.77
N GLN A 208 8.03 -8.09 -20.25
CA GLN A 208 6.96 -7.26 -19.68
C GLN A 208 5.86 -8.12 -19.08
N GLY A 209 5.18 -7.58 -18.04
CA GLY A 209 4.07 -8.29 -17.39
C GLY A 209 4.50 -9.44 -16.49
N TRP A 210 5.74 -9.43 -15.99
CA TRP A 210 6.30 -10.46 -15.12
C TRP A 210 6.25 -10.11 -13.63
N GLN A 211 5.59 -9.00 -13.28
CA GLN A 211 5.30 -8.65 -11.90
C GLN A 211 4.53 -9.79 -11.23
N ALA A 212 4.99 -10.21 -10.05
CA ALA A 212 4.50 -11.41 -9.37
C ALA A 212 4.60 -11.26 -7.85
N ALA A 213 3.58 -10.65 -7.25
CA ALA A 213 3.60 -10.35 -5.84
C ALA A 213 3.42 -11.62 -4.98
N ALA A 214 4.21 -11.73 -3.93
CA ALA A 214 4.01 -12.73 -2.89
C ALA A 214 2.95 -12.28 -1.88
N PHE A 215 2.94 -10.98 -1.57
CA PHE A 215 2.01 -10.41 -0.59
C PHE A 215 1.53 -9.03 -0.99
N ARG A 216 0.24 -8.76 -0.76
CA ARG A 216 -0.35 -7.43 -0.87
C ARG A 216 -1.05 -7.05 0.43
N ILE A 217 -0.71 -5.87 0.96
CA ILE A 217 -1.37 -5.28 2.13
C ILE A 217 -1.99 -3.94 1.78
N SER A 218 -3.31 -3.83 1.93
CA SER A 218 -4.08 -2.58 1.76
C SER A 218 -4.86 -2.21 3.03
N GLY A 219 -4.88 -3.09 4.04
CA GLY A 219 -5.54 -2.84 5.33
C GLY A 219 -4.68 -1.97 6.25
N ASP A 220 -5.30 -1.06 7.00
CA ASP A 220 -4.60 -0.19 7.95
C ASP A 220 -4.18 -0.93 9.23
N LYS A 221 -3.03 -0.55 9.80
CA LYS A 221 -2.47 -1.06 11.05
C LYS A 221 -2.10 -2.55 10.99
N ALA A 222 -1.33 -2.91 9.97
CA ALA A 222 -0.82 -4.25 9.84
C ALA A 222 0.58 -4.40 10.46
N TYR A 223 0.79 -5.55 11.14
CA TYR A 223 2.03 -5.88 11.82
C TYR A 223 2.60 -7.21 11.32
N PHE A 224 3.90 -7.20 11.02
CA PHE A 224 4.63 -8.38 10.57
C PHE A 224 5.90 -8.56 11.41
N SER A 225 6.13 -9.77 11.92
CA SER A 225 7.33 -10.07 12.70
C SER A 225 7.90 -11.44 12.34
N GLY A 226 9.21 -11.48 12.07
CA GLY A 226 9.88 -12.74 11.71
C GLY A 226 9.31 -13.41 10.45
N CYS A 227 8.73 -12.62 9.55
CA CYS A 227 8.12 -13.13 8.32
C CYS A 227 9.11 -13.15 7.15
N GLY A 228 8.84 -14.01 6.16
CA GLY A 228 9.55 -14.04 4.88
C GLY A 228 8.63 -13.62 3.72
N PHE A 229 9.17 -12.84 2.78
CA PHE A 229 8.51 -12.47 1.54
C PHE A 229 9.43 -12.81 0.39
N TYR A 230 9.04 -13.78 -0.44
CA TYR A 230 9.89 -14.34 -1.48
C TYR A 230 9.26 -14.17 -2.85
N GLY A 231 9.99 -13.58 -3.76
CA GLY A 231 9.57 -13.35 -5.13
C GLY A 231 10.72 -12.81 -5.97
N ALA A 232 10.41 -12.29 -7.15
CA ALA A 232 11.38 -11.65 -8.01
C ALA A 232 11.01 -10.19 -8.28
N GLN A 233 10.17 -9.90 -9.25
CA GLN A 233 9.69 -8.55 -9.52
C GLN A 233 8.40 -8.27 -8.74
N ASP A 234 8.36 -7.13 -8.02
CA ASP A 234 7.16 -6.67 -7.30
C ASP A 234 6.74 -7.60 -6.14
N THR A 235 7.69 -8.14 -5.35
CA THR A 235 7.44 -9.17 -4.33
C THR A 235 6.45 -8.75 -3.24
N LEU A 236 6.64 -7.56 -2.63
CA LEU A 236 5.81 -7.03 -1.55
C LEU A 236 5.09 -5.77 -2.00
N CYS A 237 3.79 -5.88 -2.23
CA CYS A 237 2.89 -4.76 -2.49
C CYS A 237 2.42 -4.14 -1.16
N ASP A 238 3.14 -3.14 -0.70
CA ASP A 238 2.79 -2.31 0.46
C ASP A 238 1.89 -1.15 -0.02
N ASP A 239 0.63 -1.48 -0.33
CA ASP A 239 -0.27 -0.71 -1.17
C ASP A 239 -0.83 0.55 -0.46
N ALA A 240 -1.43 0.38 0.71
CA ALA A 240 -2.06 1.47 1.45
C ALA A 240 -2.21 1.13 2.94
N GLY A 241 -2.24 2.17 3.79
CA GLY A 241 -2.37 2.00 5.25
C GLY A 241 -1.06 2.23 6.01
N ARG A 242 -1.09 1.94 7.31
CA ARG A 242 0.07 2.05 8.20
C ARG A 242 0.55 0.66 8.56
N HIS A 243 1.82 0.38 8.32
CA HIS A 243 2.37 -0.97 8.49
C HIS A 243 3.68 -0.93 9.28
N TYR A 244 3.93 -2.00 10.00
CA TYR A 244 5.16 -2.20 10.73
C TYR A 244 5.71 -3.60 10.48
N PHE A 245 6.88 -3.65 9.86
CA PHE A 245 7.63 -4.87 9.59
C PHE A 245 8.83 -4.93 10.51
N LYS A 246 8.96 -6.02 11.29
CA LYS A 246 10.04 -6.22 12.25
C LYS A 246 10.73 -7.56 12.00
N GLU A 247 12.05 -7.53 11.88
CA GLU A 247 12.86 -8.76 11.72
C GLU A 247 12.39 -9.65 10.55
N CYS A 248 11.90 -9.01 9.47
CA CYS A 248 11.44 -9.71 8.28
C CYS A 248 12.57 -9.88 7.25
N TYR A 249 12.46 -10.93 6.46
CA TYR A 249 13.29 -11.17 5.29
C TYR A 249 12.46 -10.88 4.04
N ILE A 250 12.96 -10.01 3.16
CA ILE A 250 12.26 -9.61 1.94
C ILE A 250 13.21 -9.76 0.76
N GLU A 251 12.86 -10.62 -0.17
CA GLU A 251 13.67 -11.00 -1.31
C GLU A 251 13.02 -10.59 -2.63
N GLY A 252 13.84 -10.12 -3.56
CA GLY A 252 13.39 -9.82 -4.91
C GLY A 252 14.47 -9.22 -5.80
N SER A 253 14.08 -8.80 -7.00
CA SER A 253 14.99 -8.22 -7.98
C SER A 253 14.65 -6.78 -8.35
N ILE A 254 13.43 -6.50 -8.79
CA ILE A 254 13.01 -5.18 -9.27
C ILE A 254 11.79 -4.72 -8.47
N ASP A 255 11.89 -3.51 -7.88
CA ASP A 255 10.82 -2.85 -7.13
C ASP A 255 10.16 -3.81 -6.11
N PHE A 256 10.99 -4.64 -5.47
CA PHE A 256 10.46 -5.75 -4.69
C PHE A 256 9.77 -5.35 -3.39
N ILE A 257 9.75 -4.05 -3.06
CA ILE A 257 8.86 -3.41 -2.10
C ILE A 257 8.23 -2.20 -2.80
N PHE A 258 6.94 -2.22 -3.11
CA PHE A 258 6.31 -1.14 -3.83
C PHE A 258 4.92 -0.79 -3.30
N GLY A 259 4.43 0.42 -3.62
CA GLY A 259 3.11 0.87 -3.23
C GLY A 259 3.10 2.25 -2.58
N ASN A 260 2.01 2.59 -1.88
CA ASN A 260 1.82 3.89 -1.23
C ASN A 260 1.52 3.78 0.28
N GLY A 261 2.05 2.75 0.93
CA GLY A 261 1.94 2.56 2.36
C GLY A 261 2.67 3.64 3.17
N ARG A 262 2.30 3.78 4.45
CA ARG A 262 3.05 4.50 5.46
C ARG A 262 3.71 3.48 6.37
N SER A 263 4.92 3.06 6.03
CA SER A 263 5.47 1.82 6.54
C SER A 263 6.86 1.98 7.17
N LEU A 264 7.02 1.35 8.32
CA LEU A 264 8.28 1.27 9.04
C LEU A 264 8.80 -0.17 8.97
N TYR A 265 9.93 -0.33 8.32
CA TYR A 265 10.71 -1.57 8.27
C TYR A 265 11.85 -1.47 9.27
N LYS A 266 11.86 -2.33 10.26
CA LYS A 266 12.84 -2.28 11.35
C LYS A 266 13.54 -3.61 11.50
N ASP A 267 14.86 -3.57 11.54
CA ASP A 267 15.70 -4.76 11.72
C ASP A 267 15.44 -5.84 10.63
N CYS A 268 15.05 -5.42 9.40
CA CYS A 268 14.75 -6.32 8.29
C CYS A 268 15.97 -6.59 7.41
N GLU A 269 15.99 -7.75 6.77
CA GLU A 269 16.91 -8.03 5.69
C GLU A 269 16.22 -7.84 4.34
N LEU A 270 16.84 -7.04 3.46
CA LEU A 270 16.39 -6.71 2.12
C LEU A 270 17.35 -7.37 1.15
N HIS A 271 16.99 -8.54 0.63
CA HIS A 271 17.87 -9.39 -0.13
C HIS A 271 17.62 -9.32 -1.63
N SER A 272 18.59 -8.83 -2.38
CA SER A 272 18.51 -8.74 -3.83
C SER A 272 18.98 -10.02 -4.49
N ILE A 273 18.17 -10.55 -5.41
CA ILE A 273 18.50 -11.63 -6.34
C ILE A 273 18.67 -11.13 -7.77
N ALA A 274 18.90 -9.84 -7.96
CA ALA A 274 19.06 -9.23 -9.28
C ALA A 274 20.33 -9.74 -9.97
N THR A 275 20.20 -10.15 -11.25
CA THR A 275 21.32 -10.67 -12.03
C THR A 275 22.03 -9.61 -12.87
N ARG A 276 21.36 -8.51 -13.24
CA ARG A 276 21.91 -7.40 -14.02
C ARG A 276 21.60 -6.05 -13.41
N PHE A 277 20.34 -5.84 -13.04
CA PHE A 277 19.80 -4.58 -12.53
C PHE A 277 18.67 -4.92 -11.58
N GLY A 278 18.60 -4.20 -10.47
CA GLY A 278 17.55 -4.35 -9.48
C GLY A 278 17.18 -3.04 -8.79
N SER A 279 16.11 -3.10 -8.02
CA SER A 279 15.66 -2.00 -7.16
C SER A 279 14.90 -2.53 -5.96
N ILE A 280 15.17 -1.94 -4.78
CA ILE A 280 14.50 -2.35 -3.54
C ILE A 280 13.10 -1.80 -3.51
N ALA A 281 12.97 -0.47 -3.48
CA ALA A 281 11.73 0.19 -3.14
C ALA A 281 11.23 1.13 -4.24
N ALA A 282 9.94 1.05 -4.59
CA ALA A 282 9.27 1.96 -5.48
C ALA A 282 8.04 2.56 -4.79
N HIS A 283 8.15 3.80 -4.29
CA HIS A 283 7.09 4.43 -3.51
C HIS A 283 6.20 5.34 -4.36
N ASP A 284 4.86 5.16 -4.27
CA ASP A 284 3.87 5.81 -5.15
C ASP A 284 3.14 7.01 -4.50
N ARG A 285 3.82 7.81 -3.69
CA ARG A 285 3.24 9.04 -3.12
C ARG A 285 2.99 10.07 -4.20
N LYS A 286 1.74 10.51 -4.36
CA LYS A 286 1.28 11.36 -5.47
C LYS A 286 1.12 12.84 -5.10
N SER A 287 1.04 13.16 -3.82
CA SER A 287 0.84 14.53 -3.32
C SER A 287 1.77 14.87 -2.17
N PRO A 288 2.20 16.13 -2.01
CA PRO A 288 2.97 16.56 -0.84
C PRO A 288 2.16 16.48 0.47
N ASP A 289 0.83 16.44 0.39
CA ASP A 289 -0.06 16.39 1.55
C ASP A 289 -0.24 14.96 2.10
N GLU A 290 0.07 13.92 1.30
CA GLU A 290 0.03 12.53 1.75
C GLU A 290 1.10 12.28 2.83
N LYS A 291 0.71 11.54 3.87
CA LYS A 291 1.63 11.21 4.98
C LYS A 291 2.36 9.89 4.78
N THR A 292 2.26 9.31 3.60
CA THR A 292 2.84 8.02 3.22
C THR A 292 4.35 8.10 3.02
N GLY A 293 5.01 6.96 3.03
CA GLY A 293 6.47 6.84 2.88
C GLY A 293 6.99 5.52 3.44
N PHE A 294 8.11 5.06 2.92
CA PHE A 294 8.83 3.90 3.43
C PHE A 294 10.03 4.35 4.27
N ALA A 295 10.08 3.90 5.51
CA ALA A 295 11.20 4.13 6.42
C ALA A 295 11.86 2.80 6.78
N PHE A 296 13.15 2.67 6.47
CA PHE A 296 13.97 1.49 6.75
C PHE A 296 14.95 1.84 7.87
N VAL A 297 14.84 1.16 9.01
CA VAL A 297 15.64 1.45 10.20
C VAL A 297 16.40 0.20 10.65
N ARG A 298 17.73 0.30 10.72
CA ARG A 298 18.65 -0.79 11.08
C ARG A 298 18.46 -2.04 10.21
N CYS A 299 18.12 -1.84 8.94
CA CYS A 299 18.00 -2.91 7.97
C CYS A 299 19.38 -3.33 7.44
N ARG A 300 19.41 -4.47 6.75
CA ARG A 300 20.58 -4.95 6.01
C ARG A 300 20.20 -5.15 4.55
N VAL A 301 20.94 -4.53 3.65
CA VAL A 301 20.82 -4.77 2.20
C VAL A 301 21.92 -5.70 1.78
N THR A 302 21.55 -6.87 1.24
CA THR A 302 22.45 -7.98 0.87
C THR A 302 22.08 -8.56 -0.49
N GLY A 303 22.88 -9.49 -1.00
CA GLY A 303 22.56 -10.25 -2.21
C GLY A 303 23.41 -9.86 -3.42
N THR A 304 22.75 -9.71 -4.57
CA THR A 304 23.39 -9.42 -5.86
C THR A 304 22.90 -8.09 -6.45
N GLY A 305 23.69 -7.51 -7.35
CA GLY A 305 23.41 -6.20 -7.97
C GLY A 305 23.98 -6.08 -9.38
N PRO A 306 24.02 -4.85 -9.96
CA PRO A 306 23.82 -3.53 -9.32
C PRO A 306 22.34 -3.24 -8.95
N LEU A 307 22.17 -2.53 -7.84
CA LEU A 307 20.88 -2.34 -7.18
C LEU A 307 20.61 -0.86 -6.87
N TYR A 308 19.50 -0.31 -7.33
CA TYR A 308 18.97 0.95 -6.79
C TYR A 308 18.24 0.71 -5.48
N VAL A 309 18.49 1.56 -4.49
CA VAL A 309 17.85 1.43 -3.18
C VAL A 309 16.44 2.01 -3.17
N GLY A 310 16.13 2.88 -4.13
CA GLY A 310 14.79 3.44 -4.28
C GLY A 310 14.57 4.11 -5.62
N ARG A 311 13.34 3.99 -6.11
CA ARG A 311 12.85 4.58 -7.36
C ARG A 311 11.62 5.46 -7.10
N ALA A 312 11.56 6.61 -7.77
CA ALA A 312 10.46 7.57 -7.60
C ALA A 312 9.26 7.20 -8.48
N MET A 313 8.49 6.16 -8.11
CA MET A 313 7.29 5.78 -8.84
C MET A 313 6.25 6.91 -8.82
N GLY A 314 5.93 7.45 -7.65
CA GLY A 314 5.08 8.62 -7.49
C GLY A 314 5.85 9.94 -7.56
N GLN A 315 5.18 11.04 -7.96
CA GLN A 315 5.78 12.38 -8.10
C GLN A 315 6.42 12.90 -6.80
N TYR A 316 5.89 12.52 -5.65
CA TYR A 316 6.35 12.93 -4.32
C TYR A 316 6.85 11.75 -3.50
N SER A 317 7.37 10.72 -4.17
CA SER A 317 7.91 9.51 -3.55
C SER A 317 8.74 9.82 -2.31
N ARG A 318 8.61 9.01 -1.24
CA ARG A 318 9.31 9.22 0.02
C ARG A 318 9.91 7.92 0.53
N ILE A 319 11.25 7.87 0.57
CA ILE A 319 11.99 6.70 1.05
C ILE A 319 13.15 7.19 1.94
N VAL A 320 13.26 6.65 3.15
CA VAL A 320 14.31 7.02 4.11
C VAL A 320 14.96 5.77 4.67
N TYR A 321 16.28 5.69 4.56
CA TYR A 321 17.10 4.66 5.23
C TYR A 321 17.85 5.27 6.41
N SER A 322 17.84 4.58 7.55
CA SER A 322 18.55 5.02 8.75
C SER A 322 19.26 3.86 9.43
N PHE A 323 20.52 4.06 9.79
CA PHE A 323 21.36 3.03 10.43
C PHE A 323 21.45 1.71 9.63
N THR A 324 21.17 1.76 8.35
CA THR A 324 21.07 0.60 7.47
C THR A 324 22.45 0.25 6.92
N TYR A 325 22.76 -1.04 6.91
CA TYR A 325 23.95 -1.60 6.26
C TYR A 325 23.66 -1.85 4.77
N PHE A 326 24.57 -1.39 3.91
CA PHE A 326 24.53 -1.65 2.48
C PHE A 326 25.78 -2.42 2.07
N ASP A 327 25.58 -3.62 1.51
CA ASP A 327 26.65 -4.41 0.92
C ASP A 327 27.13 -3.79 -0.41
N ASP A 328 28.21 -4.30 -0.98
CA ASP A 328 28.83 -3.81 -2.21
C ASP A 328 28.04 -4.26 -3.46
N LEU A 329 26.80 -3.82 -3.54
CA LEU A 329 25.90 -4.13 -4.66
C LEU A 329 25.08 -2.90 -5.08
N VAL A 330 25.25 -1.78 -4.39
CA VAL A 330 24.49 -0.56 -4.70
C VAL A 330 25.02 0.08 -5.97
N ALA A 331 24.14 0.32 -6.94
CA ALA A 331 24.46 1.01 -8.18
C ALA A 331 24.99 2.43 -7.92
N HIS A 332 25.82 2.93 -8.83
CA HIS A 332 26.31 4.30 -8.76
C HIS A 332 25.13 5.28 -8.70
N GLY A 333 25.16 6.23 -7.77
CA GLY A 333 24.06 7.15 -7.50
C GLY A 333 22.97 6.62 -6.58
N GLY A 334 22.81 5.31 -6.44
CA GLY A 334 21.94 4.63 -5.47
C GLY A 334 20.44 4.78 -5.68
N TRP A 335 19.98 5.80 -6.41
CA TRP A 335 18.58 6.17 -6.57
C TRP A 335 18.22 6.42 -8.03
N ASP A 336 16.95 6.22 -8.39
CA ASP A 336 16.44 6.39 -9.73
C ASP A 336 15.14 7.22 -9.71
N ASP A 337 15.01 8.17 -10.64
CA ASP A 337 13.87 9.09 -10.73
C ASP A 337 12.73 8.53 -11.60
N TRP A 338 12.77 7.24 -11.90
CA TRP A 338 11.77 6.44 -12.59
C TRP A 338 11.80 6.58 -14.11
N ASP A 339 11.53 7.76 -14.64
CA ASP A 339 11.32 7.96 -16.09
C ASP A 339 12.25 9.00 -16.72
N HIS A 340 13.06 9.68 -15.92
CA HIS A 340 14.00 10.73 -16.31
C HIS A 340 13.38 11.93 -17.06
N ILE A 341 12.05 12.01 -17.11
CA ILE A 341 11.28 13.00 -17.86
C ILE A 341 10.43 13.88 -16.92
N SER A 342 9.77 13.26 -15.94
CA SER A 342 8.80 13.93 -15.07
C SER A 342 9.43 14.80 -13.97
N ASN A 343 10.76 14.93 -13.93
CA ASN A 343 11.49 15.68 -12.90
C ASN A 343 11.13 15.26 -11.46
N LYS A 344 10.87 13.98 -11.23
CA LYS A 344 10.51 13.44 -9.90
C LYS A 344 11.64 13.60 -8.89
N ASN A 345 12.89 13.64 -9.33
CA ASN A 345 14.07 13.99 -8.54
C ASN A 345 13.97 15.36 -7.84
N LYS A 346 13.16 16.30 -8.34
CA LYS A 346 12.95 17.62 -7.72
C LYS A 346 11.92 17.59 -6.58
N THR A 347 11.03 16.61 -6.57
CA THR A 347 9.90 16.55 -5.62
C THR A 347 9.92 15.31 -4.71
N ALA A 348 10.65 14.28 -5.07
CA ALA A 348 10.89 13.12 -4.23
C ALA A 348 11.67 13.49 -2.95
N PHE A 349 11.37 12.83 -1.86
CA PHE A 349 12.10 12.95 -0.60
C PHE A 349 12.83 11.63 -0.32
N PHE A 350 14.03 11.52 -0.84
CA PHE A 350 14.91 10.39 -0.59
C PHE A 350 16.02 10.80 0.36
N GLY A 351 16.25 10.01 1.40
CA GLY A 351 17.20 10.37 2.42
C GLY A 351 17.88 9.19 3.10
N VAL A 352 19.07 9.45 3.60
CA VAL A 352 19.87 8.51 4.39
C VAL A 352 20.34 9.18 5.67
N TYR A 353 20.38 8.40 6.76
CA TYR A 353 20.88 8.84 8.05
C TYR A 353 21.77 7.78 8.69
N LYS A 354 23.05 8.09 8.90
CA LYS A 354 24.04 7.20 9.53
C LYS A 354 24.06 5.77 8.94
N CYS A 355 23.85 5.65 7.63
CA CYS A 355 23.99 4.39 6.93
C CYS A 355 25.47 4.06 6.72
N TRP A 356 25.78 2.77 6.65
CA TRP A 356 27.14 2.25 6.64
C TRP A 356 27.28 0.99 5.76
N GLY A 357 28.49 0.52 5.61
CA GLY A 357 28.82 -0.61 4.74
C GLY A 357 29.47 -0.18 3.42
N PRO A 358 30.00 -1.11 2.62
CA PRO A 358 30.75 -0.77 1.40
C PRO A 358 29.89 -0.05 0.35
N GLY A 359 28.61 -0.36 0.23
CA GLY A 359 27.68 0.32 -0.69
C GLY A 359 27.17 1.68 -0.24
N ALA A 360 27.43 2.10 1.02
CA ALA A 360 26.87 3.31 1.58
C ALA A 360 27.32 4.61 0.88
N ALA A 361 28.51 4.62 0.28
CA ALA A 361 29.01 5.75 -0.50
C ALA A 361 28.16 5.97 -1.76
N ASN A 362 27.76 4.90 -2.44
CA ASN A 362 26.93 4.96 -3.63
C ASN A 362 25.51 5.47 -3.33
N VAL A 363 24.96 5.15 -2.14
CA VAL A 363 23.64 5.65 -1.72
C VAL A 363 23.65 7.17 -1.52
N ARG A 364 24.79 7.77 -1.17
CA ARG A 364 24.98 9.23 -1.07
C ARG A 364 25.29 9.91 -2.39
N GLY A 365 25.50 9.14 -3.46
CA GLY A 365 26.03 9.64 -4.73
C GLY A 365 25.06 10.47 -5.57
N ALA A 366 23.75 10.38 -5.36
CA ALA A 366 22.76 11.17 -6.08
C ALA A 366 22.67 12.60 -5.51
N SER A 367 22.88 13.61 -6.33
CA SER A 367 22.85 15.02 -5.91
C SER A 367 21.50 15.50 -5.35
N TRP A 368 20.42 14.77 -5.63
CA TRP A 368 19.05 15.07 -5.19
C TRP A 368 18.58 14.20 -4.02
N ALA A 369 19.35 13.18 -3.63
CA ALA A 369 19.15 12.43 -2.39
C ALA A 369 19.81 13.20 -1.23
N ARG A 370 19.24 13.09 -0.04
CA ARG A 370 19.62 13.91 1.12
C ARG A 370 20.40 13.08 2.13
N GLU A 371 21.55 13.56 2.56
CA GLU A 371 22.11 13.12 3.83
C GLU A 371 21.41 13.90 4.96
N LEU A 372 20.65 13.18 5.79
CA LEU A 372 19.79 13.79 6.81
C LEU A 372 20.57 14.03 8.10
N ASP A 373 20.26 15.13 8.77
CA ASP A 373 20.58 15.32 10.19
C ASP A 373 19.62 14.56 11.10
N TYR A 374 19.85 14.62 12.40
CA TYR A 374 18.99 13.92 13.37
C TYR A 374 17.54 14.43 13.33
N GLU A 375 17.34 15.72 13.23
CA GLU A 375 16.02 16.33 13.29
C GLU A 375 15.16 15.94 12.08
N SER A 376 15.75 15.94 10.90
CA SER A 376 15.11 15.52 9.65
C SER A 376 14.85 14.01 9.61
N ALA A 377 15.74 13.19 10.19
CA ALA A 377 15.61 11.74 10.24
C ALA A 377 14.66 11.25 11.35
N HIS A 378 14.64 11.92 12.50
CA HIS A 378 13.93 11.47 13.70
C HIS A 378 12.46 11.08 13.49
N PRO A 379 11.64 11.78 12.67
CA PRO A 379 10.27 11.37 12.39
C PRO A 379 10.13 9.97 11.81
N PHE A 380 11.18 9.46 11.12
CA PHE A 380 11.19 8.16 10.44
C PHE A 380 11.82 7.04 11.28
N LEU A 381 12.45 7.35 12.41
CA LEU A 381 13.19 6.38 13.22
C LEU A 381 12.32 5.56 14.16
N VAL A 382 11.13 6.03 14.47
CA VAL A 382 10.33 5.55 15.59
C VAL A 382 8.91 5.16 15.18
N LYS A 383 8.28 4.30 15.98
CA LYS A 383 6.91 3.81 15.74
C LYS A 383 5.87 4.92 15.58
N SER A 384 6.13 6.14 16.02
CA SER A 384 5.23 7.28 15.78
C SER A 384 5.10 7.62 14.29
N PHE A 385 6.08 7.27 13.45
CA PHE A 385 5.95 7.41 12.00
C PHE A 385 4.68 6.74 11.48
N VAL A 386 4.34 5.56 11.99
CA VAL A 386 3.13 4.81 11.64
C VAL A 386 2.02 4.93 12.69
N ASN A 387 2.11 5.90 13.62
CA ASN A 387 1.24 6.00 14.81
C ASN A 387 1.19 4.71 15.63
N GLY A 388 2.30 3.95 15.67
CA GLY A 388 2.38 2.60 16.22
C GLY A 388 2.09 2.50 17.73
N ARG A 389 2.27 3.60 18.49
CA ARG A 389 1.95 3.61 19.94
C ARG A 389 0.50 3.25 20.25
N HIS A 390 -0.39 3.36 19.27
CA HIS A 390 -1.83 3.13 19.45
C HIS A 390 -2.30 1.74 19.01
N TRP A 391 -1.44 0.95 18.33
CA TRP A 391 -1.87 -0.32 17.76
C TRP A 391 -0.81 -1.42 17.75
N ILE A 392 0.46 -1.10 17.96
CA ILE A 392 1.53 -2.09 18.13
C ILE A 392 1.66 -2.39 19.60
N ALA A 393 1.54 -3.66 19.98
CA ALA A 393 1.68 -4.07 21.38
C ALA A 393 3.08 -3.72 21.93
N PRO A 394 3.21 -3.38 23.23
CA PRO A 394 4.51 -3.08 23.85
C PRO A 394 5.52 -4.23 23.72
N SER A 395 5.05 -5.49 23.78
CA SER A 395 5.87 -6.69 23.58
C SER A 395 6.44 -6.84 22.17
N ASP A 396 5.84 -6.17 21.18
CA ASP A 396 6.22 -6.22 19.77
C ASP A 396 7.10 -5.02 19.36
N ALA A 397 7.55 -4.27 20.32
CA ALA A 397 8.22 -2.96 20.12
C ALA A 397 9.72 -3.08 19.83
#